data_c28fa177f9fe1115de40df99a7826bc6
#
_entry.id   c28fa177f9fe1115de40df99a7826bc6
#
_cell.length_a   1.000
_cell.length_b   1.000
_cell.length_c   1.000
_cell.angle_alpha   90.00
_cell.angle_beta   90.00
_cell.angle_gamma   90.00
#
_symmetry.space_group_name_H-M   'P 1'
#
loop_
_entity.id
_entity.type
_entity.pdbx_description
1 polymer ?
#
loop_
_entity_poly.entity_id
_entity_poly.type
_entity_poly.pdbx_seq_one_letter_code
_entity_poly.pdbx_strand_id
1 'polypeptide(L)'
;MLALTTEADAARAKALAASVLEQGLAACISLLPVTSLYHWNGELCNEAEVQLLIKSRLSLLAALEQAVLERHSYDLPEWICWPVGSSVAYGTWAGDQLRPSPNQEDAEPQAP
;
A
#
# COMPACT_ATOMS: atom_id res chain seq x y z
N MET A 1 -0.76 2.23 9.81
CA MET A 1 -1.59 2.70 8.68
C MET A 1 -1.88 1.54 7.73
N LEU A 2 -3.10 1.46 7.26
CA LEU A 2 -3.48 0.56 6.17
C LEU A 2 -3.74 1.38 4.90
N ALA A 3 -3.39 0.80 3.76
CA ALA A 3 -3.74 1.33 2.46
C ALA A 3 -4.30 0.21 1.59
N LEU A 4 -5.11 0.58 0.63
CA LEU A 4 -5.88 -0.34 -0.19
C LEU A 4 -5.87 0.09 -1.63
N THR A 5 -5.58 -0.85 -2.52
CA THR A 5 -5.76 -0.70 -3.97
C THR A 5 -6.20 -2.03 -4.56
N THR A 6 -6.60 -2.03 -5.82
CA THR A 6 -6.98 -3.25 -6.55
C THR A 6 -6.20 -3.31 -7.86
N GLU A 7 -5.88 -4.53 -8.29
CA GLU A 7 -5.27 -4.78 -9.59
C GLU A 7 -6.11 -5.76 -10.40
N ALA A 8 -5.86 -5.81 -11.69
CA ALA A 8 -6.66 -6.58 -12.63
C ALA A 8 -6.55 -8.10 -12.42
N ASP A 9 -5.39 -8.58 -11.98
CA ASP A 9 -5.13 -10.00 -11.78
C ASP A 9 -4.04 -10.25 -10.74
N ALA A 10 -3.86 -11.52 -10.38
CA ALA A 10 -2.89 -11.91 -9.36
C ALA A 10 -1.44 -11.62 -9.77
N ALA A 11 -1.10 -11.76 -11.05
CA ALA A 11 0.26 -11.52 -11.51
C ALA A 11 0.65 -10.05 -11.36
N ARG A 12 -0.25 -9.13 -11.76
CA ARG A 12 -0.04 -7.69 -11.61
C ARG A 12 -0.01 -7.27 -10.15
N ALA A 13 -0.91 -7.83 -9.34
CA ALA A 13 -0.95 -7.55 -7.90
C ALA A 13 0.35 -7.97 -7.21
N LYS A 14 0.87 -9.16 -7.53
CA LYS A 14 2.13 -9.66 -6.96
C LYS A 14 3.31 -8.80 -7.40
N ALA A 15 3.36 -8.39 -8.65
CA ALA A 15 4.43 -7.54 -9.15
C ALA A 15 4.44 -6.17 -8.46
N LEU A 16 3.27 -5.57 -8.29
CA LEU A 16 3.13 -4.30 -7.57
C LEU A 16 3.54 -4.46 -6.10
N ALA A 17 3.05 -5.50 -5.45
CA ALA A 17 3.39 -5.77 -4.04
C ALA A 17 4.89 -5.98 -3.85
N ALA A 18 5.52 -6.79 -4.70
CA ALA A 18 6.96 -7.04 -4.63
C ALA A 18 7.77 -5.74 -4.77
N SER A 19 7.40 -4.89 -5.72
CA SER A 19 8.07 -3.60 -5.92
C SER A 19 7.99 -2.71 -4.70
N VAL A 20 6.82 -2.61 -4.09
CA VAL A 20 6.60 -1.79 -2.90
C VAL A 20 7.38 -2.32 -1.70
N LEU A 21 7.36 -3.65 -1.52
CA LEU A 21 8.12 -4.30 -0.43
C LEU A 21 9.62 -4.13 -0.60
N GLU A 22 10.14 -4.28 -1.82
CA GLU A 22 11.56 -4.09 -2.10
C GLU A 22 12.05 -2.69 -1.79
N GLN A 23 11.18 -1.69 -1.93
CA GLN A 23 11.49 -0.30 -1.60
C GLN A 23 11.38 0.00 -0.11
N GLY A 24 10.99 -0.95 0.72
CA GLY A 24 10.80 -0.75 2.15
C GLY A 24 9.61 0.15 2.49
N LEU A 25 8.65 0.27 1.59
CA LEU A 25 7.48 1.15 1.75
C LEU A 25 6.28 0.44 2.39
N ALA A 26 6.32 -0.86 2.51
CA ALA A 26 5.31 -1.65 3.20
C ALA A 26 5.98 -2.77 3.97
N ALA A 27 5.37 -3.15 5.09
CA ALA A 27 5.86 -4.25 5.93
C ALA A 27 5.29 -5.60 5.47
N CYS A 28 4.06 -5.58 5.01
CA CYS A 28 3.32 -6.76 4.59
C CYS A 28 2.20 -6.33 3.64
N ILE A 29 1.95 -7.11 2.62
CA ILE A 29 0.84 -6.88 1.71
C ILE A 29 0.05 -8.16 1.56
N SER A 30 -1.23 -8.13 1.89
CA SER A 30 -2.14 -9.26 1.70
C SER A 30 -2.88 -9.10 0.39
N LEU A 31 -3.01 -10.18 -0.37
CA LEU A 31 -3.72 -10.20 -1.65
C LEU A 31 -4.99 -11.00 -1.48
N LEU A 32 -6.12 -10.42 -1.91
CA LEU A 32 -7.43 -11.06 -1.82
C LEU A 32 -8.14 -11.00 -3.16
N PRO A 33 -8.62 -12.12 -3.70
CA PRO A 33 -9.50 -12.07 -4.86
C PRO A 33 -10.83 -11.47 -4.44
N VAL A 34 -11.32 -10.51 -5.22
CA VAL A 34 -12.58 -9.81 -4.94
C VAL A 34 -13.39 -9.69 -6.23
N THR A 35 -14.69 -9.47 -6.07
CA THR A 35 -15.57 -9.05 -7.16
C THR A 35 -15.98 -7.62 -6.88
N SER A 36 -15.70 -6.73 -7.81
CA SER A 36 -16.00 -5.31 -7.67
C SER A 36 -17.18 -4.92 -8.56
N LEU A 37 -18.14 -4.25 -7.98
CA LEU A 37 -19.31 -3.72 -8.68
C LEU A 37 -19.24 -2.20 -8.59
N TYR A 38 -19.29 -1.53 -9.74
CA TYR A 38 -19.16 -0.07 -9.79
C TYR A 38 -19.73 0.50 -11.08
N HIS A 39 -19.98 1.80 -11.08
CA HIS A 39 -20.39 2.50 -12.29
C HIS A 39 -19.17 3.10 -13.00
N TRP A 40 -19.12 2.90 -14.29
CA TRP A 40 -18.09 3.48 -15.14
C TRP A 40 -18.71 3.86 -16.47
N ASN A 41 -18.57 5.13 -16.85
CA ASN A 41 -19.15 5.68 -18.09
C ASN A 41 -20.67 5.40 -18.21
N GLY A 42 -21.38 5.48 -17.08
CA GLY A 42 -22.82 5.28 -17.03
C GLY A 42 -23.27 3.82 -17.03
N GLU A 43 -22.34 2.88 -17.05
CA GLU A 43 -22.65 1.45 -17.05
C GLU A 43 -22.27 0.80 -15.72
N LEU A 44 -23.04 -0.22 -15.33
CA LEU A 44 -22.71 -1.04 -14.17
C LEU A 44 -21.68 -2.09 -14.58
N CYS A 45 -20.51 -2.02 -13.97
CA CYS A 45 -19.44 -2.98 -14.19
C CYS A 45 -19.43 -4.02 -13.07
N ASN A 46 -19.01 -5.23 -13.42
CA ASN A 46 -18.86 -6.37 -12.52
C ASN A 46 -17.55 -7.05 -12.88
N GLU A 47 -16.50 -6.77 -12.12
CA GLU A 47 -15.15 -7.19 -12.47
C GLU A 47 -14.53 -8.04 -11.38
N ALA A 48 -13.83 -9.11 -11.80
CA ALA A 48 -12.95 -9.84 -10.91
C ALA A 48 -11.64 -9.07 -10.77
N GLU A 49 -11.23 -8.79 -9.55
CA GLU A 49 -10.01 -8.06 -9.25
C GLU A 49 -9.24 -8.73 -8.12
N VAL A 50 -8.02 -8.28 -7.87
CA VAL A 50 -7.24 -8.66 -6.70
C VAL A 50 -6.99 -7.42 -5.87
N GLN A 51 -7.42 -7.46 -4.63
CA GLN A 51 -7.24 -6.38 -3.67
C GLN A 51 -5.90 -6.53 -2.96
N LEU A 52 -5.16 -5.44 -2.84
CA LEU A 52 -3.94 -5.38 -2.06
C LEU A 52 -4.23 -4.61 -0.77
N LEU A 53 -4.05 -5.27 0.37
CA LEU A 53 -4.15 -4.64 1.68
C LEU A 53 -2.73 -4.42 2.21
N ILE A 54 -2.34 -3.16 2.29
CA ILE A 54 -0.96 -2.74 2.52
C ILE A 54 -0.79 -2.25 3.94
N LYS A 55 0.15 -2.84 4.69
CA LYS A 55 0.47 -2.43 6.05
C LYS A 55 1.76 -1.61 6.01
N SER A 56 1.66 -0.36 6.44
CA SER A 56 2.78 0.59 6.42
C SER A 56 2.67 1.55 7.60
N ARG A 57 3.32 2.68 7.54
CA ARG A 57 3.18 3.74 8.53
C ARG A 57 2.83 5.07 7.85
N LEU A 58 2.16 5.92 8.58
CA LEU A 58 1.63 7.18 8.05
C LEU A 58 2.73 8.09 7.49
N SER A 59 3.90 8.09 8.10
CA SER A 59 5.02 8.92 7.64
C SER A 59 5.60 8.52 6.28
N LEU A 60 5.27 7.31 5.78
CA LEU A 60 5.67 6.84 4.45
C LEU A 60 4.55 6.95 3.43
N LEU A 61 3.40 7.51 3.81
CA LEU A 61 2.21 7.53 2.95
C LEU A 61 2.47 8.17 1.59
N ALA A 62 3.09 9.33 1.55
CA ALA A 62 3.33 10.04 0.28
C ALA A 62 4.22 9.23 -0.67
N ALA A 63 5.30 8.64 -0.14
CA ALA A 63 6.21 7.81 -0.93
C ALA A 63 5.53 6.51 -1.39
N LEU A 64 4.72 5.91 -0.51
CA LEU A 64 3.96 4.69 -0.83
C LEU A 64 2.94 4.95 -1.94
N GLU A 65 2.15 6.01 -1.82
CA GLU A 65 1.17 6.39 -2.83
C GLU A 65 1.83 6.60 -4.18
N GLN A 66 2.92 7.36 -4.22
CA GLN A 66 3.66 7.60 -5.45
C GLN A 66 4.16 6.30 -6.08
N ALA A 67 4.75 5.42 -5.29
CA ALA A 67 5.27 4.14 -5.79
C ALA A 67 4.16 3.24 -6.36
N VAL A 68 3.00 3.21 -5.70
CA VAL A 68 1.84 2.44 -6.16
C VAL A 68 1.29 3.01 -7.46
N LEU A 69 1.07 4.32 -7.51
CA LEU A 69 0.46 4.95 -8.69
C LEU A 69 1.37 4.89 -9.92
N GLU A 70 2.68 4.96 -9.75
CA GLU A 70 3.63 4.85 -10.86
C GLU A 70 3.61 3.48 -11.54
N ARG A 71 3.32 2.42 -10.79
CA ARG A 71 3.37 1.04 -11.30
C ARG A 71 2.01 0.41 -11.54
N HIS A 72 0.95 1.11 -11.18
CA HIS A 72 -0.40 0.58 -11.33
C HIS A 72 -0.77 0.45 -12.80
N SER A 73 -1.50 -0.63 -13.14
CA SER A 73 -1.93 -0.86 -14.52
C SER A 73 -3.14 -0.05 -14.94
N TYR A 74 -3.90 0.50 -13.98
CA TYR A 74 -5.08 1.31 -14.27
C TYR A 74 -4.72 2.79 -14.42
N ASP A 75 -5.45 3.51 -15.28
CA ASP A 75 -5.32 4.96 -15.42
C ASP A 75 -5.86 5.68 -14.18
N LEU A 76 -6.94 5.15 -13.61
CA LEU A 76 -7.55 5.67 -12.38
C LEU A 76 -7.62 4.56 -11.33
N PRO A 77 -6.53 4.31 -10.61
CA PRO A 77 -6.52 3.26 -9.60
C PRO A 77 -7.28 3.67 -8.35
N GLU A 78 -7.90 2.68 -7.69
CA GLU A 78 -8.40 2.87 -6.33
C GLU A 78 -7.21 3.10 -5.40
N TRP A 79 -7.31 4.11 -4.57
CA TRP A 79 -6.33 4.36 -3.52
C TRP A 79 -7.04 4.90 -2.30
N ILE A 80 -7.02 4.10 -1.24
CA ILE A 80 -7.68 4.45 0.02
C ILE A 80 -6.68 4.16 1.13
N CYS A 81 -6.57 5.04 2.10
CA CYS A 81 -5.69 4.84 3.25
C CYS A 81 -6.35 5.38 4.52
N TRP A 82 -6.00 4.77 5.66
CA TRP A 82 -6.49 5.21 6.97
C TRP A 82 -5.55 4.77 8.09
N PRO A 83 -5.49 5.54 9.18
CA PRO A 83 -4.72 5.15 10.35
C PRO A 83 -5.40 3.99 11.07
N VAL A 84 -4.58 3.08 11.62
CA VAL A 84 -5.08 1.97 12.43
C VAL A 84 -4.13 1.74 13.60
N GLY A 85 -4.66 1.14 14.66
CA GLY A 85 -3.84 0.63 15.76
C GLY A 85 -3.37 -0.79 15.48
N SER A 86 -2.37 -1.23 16.20
CA SER A 86 -1.87 -2.60 16.17
C SER A 86 -1.44 -3.04 17.57
N SER A 87 -1.20 -4.35 17.73
CA SER A 87 -0.48 -4.80 18.91
C SER A 87 0.93 -4.23 18.91
N VAL A 88 1.53 -4.08 20.09
CA VAL A 88 2.92 -3.58 20.20
C VAL A 88 3.88 -4.52 19.47
N ALA A 89 3.71 -5.82 19.65
CA ALA A 89 4.59 -6.82 19.02
C ALA A 89 4.54 -6.74 17.48
N TYR A 90 3.35 -6.72 16.91
CA TYR A 90 3.20 -6.63 15.45
C TYR A 90 3.68 -5.29 14.91
N GLY A 91 3.33 -4.20 15.59
CA GLY A 91 3.76 -2.85 15.19
C GLY A 91 5.27 -2.69 15.20
N THR A 92 5.95 -3.28 16.19
CA THR A 92 7.41 -3.26 16.25
C THR A 92 8.02 -4.05 15.09
N TRP A 93 7.53 -5.26 14.85
CA TRP A 93 7.99 -6.06 13.72
C TRP A 93 7.78 -5.32 12.40
N ALA A 94 6.59 -4.79 12.19
CA ALA A 94 6.26 -4.08 10.95
C ALA A 94 7.16 -2.87 10.74
N GLY A 95 7.40 -2.09 11.81
CA GLY A 95 8.29 -0.93 11.75
C GLY A 95 9.72 -1.30 11.35
N ASP A 96 10.21 -2.45 11.81
CA ASP A 96 11.56 -2.91 11.48
C ASP A 96 11.71 -3.30 10.00
N GLN A 97 10.61 -3.61 9.32
CA GLN A 97 10.62 -3.94 7.90
C GLN A 97 10.58 -2.71 6.99
N LEU A 98 10.26 -1.55 7.55
CA LEU A 98 10.07 -0.32 6.78
C LEU A 98 11.36 0.48 6.71
N ARG A 99 11.57 1.18 5.59
CA ARG A 99 12.67 2.14 5.50
C ARG A 99 12.42 3.31 6.44
N PRO A 100 13.47 4.05 6.84
CA PRO A 100 13.28 5.23 7.67
C PRO A 100 12.32 6.23 7.05
N SER A 101 11.53 6.90 7.89
CA SER A 101 10.66 7.99 7.44
C SER A 101 11.51 9.15 6.95
N PRO A 102 11.04 9.96 5.97
CA PRO A 102 11.77 11.13 5.49
C PRO A 102 12.20 12.07 6.61
N ASN A 103 11.35 12.26 7.61
CA ASN A 103 11.69 13.09 8.77
C ASN A 103 12.82 12.50 9.62
N GLN A 104 12.92 11.17 9.67
CA GLN A 104 14.00 10.49 10.40
C GLN A 104 15.32 10.55 9.62
N GLU A 105 15.26 10.47 8.28
CA GLU A 105 16.43 10.58 7.42
C GLU A 105 17.00 12.00 7.43
N ASP A 106 16.12 13.00 7.42
CA ASP A 106 16.48 14.41 7.39
C ASP A 106 16.79 14.98 8.77
N ALA A 107 16.37 14.27 9.83
CA ALA A 107 16.59 14.75 11.19
C ALA A 107 18.05 14.59 11.59
N GLU A 108 18.64 15.69 12.08
CA GLU A 108 19.92 15.60 12.73
C GLU A 108 19.81 14.66 13.93
N PRO A 109 20.86 13.84 14.19
CA PRO A 109 20.85 13.03 15.39
C PRO A 109 20.62 13.92 16.60
N GLN A 110 19.56 13.65 17.32
CA GLN A 110 19.27 14.40 18.53
C GLN A 110 20.37 14.15 19.52
N ALA A 111 20.91 15.22 20.07
CA ALA A 111 21.85 15.10 21.17
C ALA A 111 21.13 14.43 22.33
N PRO A 112 21.77 13.49 23.02
CA PRO A 112 21.15 12.85 24.15
C PRO A 112 20.78 13.85 25.25
#